data_cebed7dab2a435c6db807846b279447a
#
_entry.id   cebed7dab2a435c6db807846b279447a
#
_cell.length_a   1.000
_cell.length_b   1.000
_cell.length_c   1.000
_cell.angle_alpha   90.00
_cell.angle_beta   90.00
_cell.angle_gamma   90.00
#
_symmetry.space_group_name_H-M   'P 1'
#
loop_
_entity.id
_entity.type
_entity.pdbx_description
1 polymer ?
#
loop_
_entity_poly.entity_id
_entity_poly.type
_entity_poly.pdbx_seq_one_letter_code
_entity_poly.pdbx_strand_id
1 'polypeptide(L)'
;MSTTQAAAGDASQMETPHPNGSFTQSNADENHEQYWKQNLVICLLGSFTTLIAMSLLLPFLPLYVEQLGVISHAAIVQWSGIAYGATFLAAAFVALLWGRLGDRYGRKLMLIRASLGMAVAMSLIGMVTSVWQLVALRLFVGIVGGYSSGSMILVATQTPKDKTGWALGALSAGIMAGNLAGPLLGGALPPLIGIRATFWLAGGVIFLTFLATTFLIREERKPPKPTREEKTQSIWAAIPDKGPVVAMLVTGILLLFANMSIEPILTIYVMQLMDDQTKVTLVSGVVMAAVALGSILSSSRLGQLADRIGHTRVIIGALAVSALLLVPQAFVTDAWQLIGLRFLM
;
A
#
# COMPACT_ATOMS: atom_id res chain seq x y z
N MET A 1 16.04 77.54 -38.36
CA MET A 1 16.27 76.66 -39.51
C MET A 1 15.79 75.36 -39.11
N SER A 2 14.54 74.96 -39.45
CA SER A 2 14.23 74.09 -40.59
C SER A 2 14.50 72.64 -40.24
N THR A 3 13.66 71.69 -40.25
CA THR A 3 12.40 71.33 -40.91
C THR A 3 12.00 69.97 -40.36
N THR A 4 10.79 69.70 -39.87
CA THR A 4 9.66 69.04 -40.57
C THR A 4 9.86 67.61 -41.02
N GLN A 5 8.85 66.81 -40.68
CA GLN A 5 8.30 65.58 -41.28
C GLN A 5 8.62 64.27 -40.54
N ALA A 6 7.76 63.28 -40.41
CA ALA A 6 6.34 63.17 -40.80
C ALA A 6 5.82 61.93 -40.11
N ALA A 7 4.56 61.92 -39.84
CA ALA A 7 3.79 60.76 -39.32
C ALA A 7 3.59 59.70 -40.42
N ALA A 8 3.67 58.44 -40.06
CA ALA A 8 2.97 57.32 -40.69
C ALA A 8 2.85 56.21 -39.65
N GLY A 9 1.73 55.98 -39.09
CA GLY A 9 0.74 55.09 -39.62
C GLY A 9 0.87 53.78 -38.81
N ASP A 10 0.45 53.77 -37.53
CA ASP A 10 0.24 52.55 -36.74
C ASP A 10 -1.13 51.96 -37.17
N ALA A 11 -1.08 51.00 -38.06
CA ALA A 11 -2.22 50.16 -38.37
C ALA A 11 -2.33 49.06 -37.32
N SER A 12 -3.11 49.34 -36.28
CA SER A 12 -3.58 48.37 -35.32
C SER A 12 -4.19 47.15 -36.01
N GLN A 13 -3.45 46.06 -36.01
CA GLN A 13 -4.04 44.76 -36.29
C GLN A 13 -4.97 44.40 -35.10
N MET A 14 -6.25 44.62 -35.28
CA MET A 14 -7.30 44.02 -34.49
C MET A 14 -7.24 42.49 -34.75
N GLU A 15 -6.56 41.75 -33.90
CA GLU A 15 -6.76 40.30 -33.79
C GLU A 15 -8.20 40.07 -33.32
N THR A 16 -9.05 39.65 -34.24
CA THR A 16 -10.39 39.14 -33.92
C THR A 16 -10.23 37.89 -33.05
N PRO A 17 -10.85 37.82 -31.88
CA PRO A 17 -10.82 36.59 -31.07
C PRO A 17 -11.55 35.49 -31.84
N HIS A 18 -10.84 34.39 -32.18
CA HIS A 18 -11.44 33.19 -32.73
C HIS A 18 -12.39 32.59 -31.69
N PRO A 19 -13.71 32.49 -31.95
CA PRO A 19 -14.70 32.01 -30.97
C PRO A 19 -14.61 30.49 -30.66
N ASN A 20 -13.75 29.73 -31.32
CA ASN A 20 -13.63 28.29 -31.15
C ASN A 20 -12.62 27.82 -30.07
N GLY A 21 -11.81 28.73 -29.50
CA GLY A 21 -10.79 28.36 -28.50
C GLY A 21 -11.34 28.17 -27.08
N SER A 22 -12.41 28.87 -26.72
CA SER A 22 -12.94 28.86 -25.34
C SER A 22 -13.84 27.65 -25.06
N PHE A 23 -14.61 27.18 -26.03
CA PHE A 23 -15.47 25.99 -25.86
C PHE A 23 -14.71 24.67 -25.80
N THR A 24 -13.58 24.57 -26.52
CA THR A 24 -12.73 23.37 -26.49
C THR A 24 -11.91 23.27 -25.20
N GLN A 25 -11.47 24.40 -24.63
CA GLN A 25 -10.78 24.42 -23.34
C GLN A 25 -11.71 24.12 -22.18
N SER A 26 -12.94 24.68 -22.13
CA SER A 26 -13.92 24.41 -21.09
C SER A 26 -14.30 22.94 -21.04
N ASN A 27 -14.57 22.30 -22.18
CA ASN A 27 -14.91 20.87 -22.25
C ASN A 27 -13.70 19.96 -21.89
N ALA A 28 -12.48 20.39 -22.18
CA ALA A 28 -11.27 19.65 -21.80
C ALA A 28 -11.04 19.73 -20.29
N ASP A 29 -11.28 20.89 -19.67
CA ASP A 29 -11.10 21.10 -18.24
C ASP A 29 -12.20 20.38 -17.43
N GLU A 30 -13.46 20.40 -17.87
CA GLU A 30 -14.56 19.64 -17.27
C GLU A 30 -14.32 18.12 -17.37
N ASN A 31 -13.89 17.62 -18.52
CA ASN A 31 -13.52 16.22 -18.70
C ASN A 31 -12.33 15.83 -17.79
N HIS A 32 -11.33 16.70 -17.68
CA HIS A 32 -10.17 16.44 -16.81
C HIS A 32 -10.59 16.41 -15.33
N GLU A 33 -11.52 17.27 -14.92
CA GLU A 33 -12.01 17.27 -13.55
C GLU A 33 -12.82 16.02 -13.21
N GLN A 34 -13.51 15.42 -14.17
CA GLN A 34 -14.30 14.20 -13.99
C GLN A 34 -13.38 12.96 -13.92
N TYR A 35 -12.35 12.86 -14.75
CA TYR A 35 -11.52 11.65 -14.82
C TYR A 35 -10.62 11.45 -13.60
N TRP A 36 -10.06 12.50 -12.98
CA TRP A 36 -9.23 12.30 -11.80
C TRP A 36 -10.03 11.78 -10.60
N LYS A 37 -11.29 12.21 -10.42
CA LYS A 37 -12.18 11.70 -9.36
C LYS A 37 -12.48 10.21 -9.56
N GLN A 38 -12.79 9.83 -10.80
CA GLN A 38 -13.02 8.43 -11.16
C GLN A 38 -11.76 7.59 -10.92
N ASN A 39 -10.61 8.04 -11.38
CA ASN A 39 -9.34 7.37 -11.14
C ASN A 39 -9.04 7.22 -9.65
N LEU A 40 -9.28 8.28 -8.84
CA LEU A 40 -9.10 8.23 -7.40
C LEU A 40 -9.98 7.15 -6.75
N VAL A 41 -11.26 7.08 -7.07
CA VAL A 41 -12.20 6.10 -6.49
C VAL A 41 -11.74 4.68 -6.84
N ILE A 42 -11.36 4.43 -8.09
CA ILE A 42 -10.91 3.10 -8.52
C ILE A 42 -9.58 2.72 -7.87
N CYS A 43 -8.64 3.66 -7.79
CA CYS A 43 -7.36 3.46 -7.10
C CYS A 43 -7.54 3.22 -5.60
N LEU A 44 -8.50 3.91 -4.96
CA LEU A 44 -8.82 3.73 -3.55
C LEU A 44 -9.41 2.32 -3.31
N LEU A 45 -10.46 1.96 -4.05
CA LEU A 45 -11.08 0.63 -3.94
C LEU A 45 -10.08 -0.49 -4.29
N GLY A 46 -9.27 -0.29 -5.32
CA GLY A 46 -8.27 -1.26 -5.72
C GLY A 46 -7.14 -1.40 -4.69
N SER A 47 -6.67 -0.32 -4.09
CA SER A 47 -5.70 -0.38 -3.00
C SER A 47 -6.30 -1.02 -1.76
N PHE A 48 -7.53 -0.68 -1.40
CA PHE A 48 -8.27 -1.28 -0.30
C PHE A 48 -8.39 -2.80 -0.46
N THR A 49 -8.90 -3.28 -1.61
CA THR A 49 -9.11 -4.72 -1.86
C THR A 49 -7.80 -5.50 -1.94
N THR A 50 -6.75 -4.93 -2.55
CA THR A 50 -5.44 -5.60 -2.63
C THR A 50 -4.76 -5.66 -1.27
N LEU A 51 -4.90 -4.65 -0.41
CA LEU A 51 -4.37 -4.68 0.96
C LEU A 51 -5.14 -5.67 1.85
N ILE A 52 -6.46 -5.74 1.72
CA ILE A 52 -7.25 -6.81 2.37
C ILE A 52 -6.68 -8.17 2.00
N ALA A 53 -6.52 -8.46 0.71
CA ALA A 53 -6.05 -9.76 0.27
C ALA A 53 -4.62 -10.08 0.73
N MET A 54 -3.74 -9.08 0.85
CA MET A 54 -2.39 -9.29 1.37
C MET A 54 -2.36 -9.62 2.87
N SER A 55 -3.17 -8.93 3.66
CA SER A 55 -3.18 -9.06 5.11
C SER A 55 -4.16 -10.11 5.64
N LEU A 56 -5.15 -10.49 4.85
CA LEU A 56 -6.16 -11.52 5.15
C LEU A 56 -5.53 -12.88 5.54
N LEU A 57 -4.40 -13.26 4.95
CA LEU A 57 -3.74 -14.53 5.23
C LEU A 57 -3.16 -14.63 6.65
N LEU A 58 -2.75 -13.51 7.23
CA LEU A 58 -1.98 -13.47 8.47
C LEU A 58 -2.62 -14.25 9.62
N PRO A 59 -3.93 -14.08 9.95
CA PRO A 59 -4.56 -14.75 11.09
C PRO A 59 -4.63 -16.27 10.98
N PHE A 60 -4.59 -16.80 9.78
CA PHE A 60 -4.74 -18.25 9.55
C PHE A 60 -3.55 -18.90 8.82
N LEU A 61 -2.47 -18.15 8.57
CA LEU A 61 -1.30 -18.68 7.88
C LEU A 61 -0.69 -19.91 8.55
N PRO A 62 -0.48 -19.95 9.89
CA PRO A 62 0.03 -21.14 10.54
C PRO A 62 -0.91 -22.36 10.41
N LEU A 63 -2.20 -22.15 10.54
CA LEU A 63 -3.22 -23.20 10.38
C LEU A 63 -3.25 -23.72 8.94
N TYR A 64 -3.02 -22.86 7.97
CA TYR A 64 -2.95 -23.29 6.57
C TYR A 64 -1.68 -24.11 6.30
N VAL A 65 -0.53 -23.72 6.87
CA VAL A 65 0.72 -24.49 6.80
C VAL A 65 0.56 -25.87 7.42
N GLU A 66 -0.15 -25.97 8.55
CA GLU A 66 -0.49 -27.24 9.20
C GLU A 66 -1.37 -28.12 8.29
N GLN A 67 -2.42 -27.55 7.67
CA GLN A 67 -3.27 -28.26 6.70
C GLN A 67 -2.51 -28.76 5.46
N LEU A 68 -1.38 -28.13 5.11
CA LEU A 68 -0.50 -28.57 4.03
C LEU A 68 0.47 -29.69 4.43
N GLY A 69 0.29 -30.28 5.64
CA GLY A 69 1.00 -31.47 6.09
C GLY A 69 2.24 -31.21 6.96
N VAL A 70 2.44 -29.99 7.42
CA VAL A 70 3.52 -29.65 8.36
C VAL A 70 3.04 -29.90 9.79
N ILE A 71 3.61 -30.90 10.49
CA ILE A 71 3.12 -31.38 11.80
C ILE A 71 3.89 -30.74 12.97
N SER A 72 5.19 -30.49 12.81
CA SER A 72 6.01 -29.94 13.90
C SER A 72 5.69 -28.47 14.16
N HIS A 73 5.41 -28.11 15.41
CA HIS A 73 5.16 -26.73 15.83
C HIS A 73 6.29 -25.76 15.38
N ALA A 74 7.55 -26.15 15.59
CA ALA A 74 8.70 -25.37 15.14
C ALA A 74 8.73 -25.21 13.60
N ALA A 75 8.39 -26.26 12.86
CA ALA A 75 8.33 -26.19 11.41
C ALA A 75 7.16 -25.33 10.91
N ILE A 76 6.00 -25.34 11.58
CA ILE A 76 4.87 -24.47 11.26
C ILE A 76 5.27 -22.99 11.39
N VAL A 77 5.94 -22.62 12.51
CA VAL A 77 6.47 -21.28 12.73
C VAL A 77 7.45 -20.89 11.60
N GLN A 78 8.41 -21.75 11.31
CA GLN A 78 9.42 -21.54 10.28
C GLN A 78 8.81 -21.33 8.89
N TRP A 79 7.93 -22.23 8.46
CA TRP A 79 7.30 -22.14 7.13
C TRP A 79 6.35 -20.96 7.02
N SER A 80 5.66 -20.59 8.08
CA SER A 80 4.83 -19.36 8.12
C SER A 80 5.69 -18.12 7.94
N GLY A 81 6.82 -18.03 8.65
CA GLY A 81 7.77 -16.94 8.48
C GLY A 81 8.39 -16.90 7.08
N ILE A 82 8.79 -18.05 6.53
CA ILE A 82 9.34 -18.15 5.17
C ILE A 82 8.29 -17.72 4.13
N ALA A 83 7.06 -18.24 4.23
CA ALA A 83 5.98 -17.91 3.29
C ALA A 83 5.62 -16.41 3.35
N TYR A 84 5.59 -15.82 4.54
CA TYR A 84 5.34 -14.41 4.72
C TYR A 84 6.49 -13.55 4.19
N GLY A 85 7.72 -13.84 4.60
CA GLY A 85 8.93 -13.11 4.19
C GLY A 85 9.22 -13.20 2.70
N ALA A 86 8.89 -14.33 2.05
CA ALA A 86 9.07 -14.54 0.62
C ALA A 86 8.41 -13.45 -0.24
N THR A 87 7.23 -12.99 0.16
CA THR A 87 6.51 -11.92 -0.56
C THR A 87 7.28 -10.61 -0.54
N PHE A 88 7.78 -10.19 0.62
CA PHE A 88 8.51 -8.93 0.77
C PHE A 88 9.90 -9.01 0.13
N LEU A 89 10.55 -10.16 0.24
CA LEU A 89 11.84 -10.41 -0.41
C LEU A 89 11.71 -10.25 -1.94
N ALA A 90 10.74 -10.91 -2.54
CA ALA A 90 10.49 -10.80 -3.98
C ALA A 90 10.13 -9.36 -4.39
N ALA A 91 9.25 -8.70 -3.61
CA ALA A 91 8.86 -7.32 -3.86
C ALA A 91 10.05 -6.36 -3.84
N ALA A 92 10.99 -6.53 -2.88
CA ALA A 92 12.19 -5.70 -2.78
C ALA A 92 13.07 -5.78 -4.05
N PHE A 93 13.29 -6.99 -4.57
CA PHE A 93 14.09 -7.19 -5.79
C PHE A 93 13.45 -6.59 -7.04
N VAL A 94 12.12 -6.65 -7.16
CA VAL A 94 11.45 -6.20 -8.39
C VAL A 94 10.96 -4.75 -8.32
N ALA A 95 10.98 -4.10 -7.15
CA ALA A 95 10.47 -2.75 -6.96
C ALA A 95 11.10 -1.72 -7.92
N LEU A 96 12.42 -1.77 -8.06
CA LEU A 96 13.16 -0.89 -8.98
C LEU A 96 12.82 -1.15 -10.44
N LEU A 97 12.62 -2.42 -10.81
CA LEU A 97 12.23 -2.80 -12.17
C LEU A 97 10.84 -2.25 -12.49
N TRP A 98 9.87 -2.47 -11.62
CA TRP A 98 8.50 -1.99 -11.83
C TRP A 98 8.39 -0.47 -11.80
N GLY A 99 9.21 0.21 -10.99
CA GLY A 99 9.33 1.67 -11.02
C GLY A 99 9.71 2.17 -12.41
N ARG A 100 10.81 1.65 -12.98
CA ARG A 100 11.29 2.01 -14.32
C ARG A 100 10.30 1.66 -15.43
N LEU A 101 9.65 0.50 -15.35
CA LEU A 101 8.64 0.11 -16.33
C LEU A 101 7.41 1.03 -16.26
N GLY A 102 6.97 1.40 -15.05
CA GLY A 102 5.88 2.34 -14.86
C GLY A 102 6.15 3.73 -15.44
N ASP A 103 7.40 4.20 -15.34
CA ASP A 103 7.82 5.47 -15.97
C ASP A 103 7.87 5.38 -17.49
N ARG A 104 8.16 4.20 -18.04
CA ARG A 104 8.26 3.99 -19.50
C ARG A 104 6.93 3.70 -20.17
N TYR A 105 6.09 2.83 -19.56
CA TYR A 105 4.88 2.29 -20.18
C TYR A 105 3.58 2.89 -19.65
N GLY A 106 3.66 3.72 -18.60
CA GLY A 106 2.51 4.30 -17.93
C GLY A 106 2.09 3.53 -16.67
N ARG A 107 1.40 4.23 -15.79
CA ARG A 107 1.01 3.70 -14.46
C ARG A 107 -0.21 2.78 -14.54
N LYS A 108 -1.17 3.06 -15.45
CA LYS A 108 -2.35 2.22 -15.67
C LYS A 108 -1.95 0.77 -15.98
N LEU A 109 -0.98 0.57 -16.89
CA LEU A 109 -0.52 -0.79 -17.25
C LEU A 109 0.08 -1.52 -16.05
N MET A 110 0.79 -0.80 -15.17
CA MET A 110 1.35 -1.40 -13.94
C MET A 110 0.25 -1.81 -12.96
N LEU A 111 -0.84 -1.03 -12.85
CA LEU A 111 -2.00 -1.37 -12.02
C LEU A 111 -2.75 -2.58 -12.57
N ILE A 112 -2.98 -2.64 -13.89
CA ILE A 112 -3.61 -3.78 -14.56
C ILE A 112 -2.80 -5.06 -14.30
N ARG A 113 -1.48 -5.02 -14.50
CA ARG A 113 -0.61 -6.15 -14.23
C ARG A 113 -0.67 -6.59 -12.77
N ALA A 114 -0.61 -5.63 -11.83
CA ALA A 114 -0.61 -5.92 -10.40
C ALA A 114 -1.93 -6.56 -9.96
N SER A 115 -3.07 -6.02 -10.37
CA SER A 115 -4.38 -6.56 -10.01
C SER A 115 -4.63 -7.93 -10.64
N LEU A 116 -4.32 -8.12 -11.93
CA LEU A 116 -4.48 -9.43 -12.57
C LEU A 116 -3.57 -10.49 -11.93
N GLY A 117 -2.28 -10.14 -11.75
CA GLY A 117 -1.31 -11.07 -11.15
C GLY A 117 -1.69 -11.46 -9.72
N MET A 118 -2.18 -10.52 -8.91
CA MET A 118 -2.67 -10.82 -7.58
C MET A 118 -3.95 -11.66 -7.59
N ALA A 119 -4.90 -11.40 -8.49
CA ALA A 119 -6.11 -12.20 -8.63
C ALA A 119 -5.77 -13.67 -8.95
N VAL A 120 -4.88 -13.89 -9.90
CA VAL A 120 -4.39 -15.22 -10.26
C VAL A 120 -3.66 -15.89 -9.09
N ALA A 121 -2.72 -15.16 -8.45
CA ALA A 121 -1.95 -15.69 -7.34
C ALA A 121 -2.85 -16.11 -6.15
N MET A 122 -3.80 -15.28 -5.75
CA MET A 122 -4.73 -15.60 -4.66
C MET A 122 -5.60 -16.80 -4.99
N SER A 123 -6.12 -16.89 -6.21
CA SER A 123 -6.91 -18.05 -6.64
C SER A 123 -6.09 -19.34 -6.62
N LEU A 124 -4.83 -19.29 -7.07
CA LEU A 124 -3.93 -20.44 -7.05
C LEU A 124 -3.50 -20.83 -5.63
N ILE A 125 -3.32 -19.87 -4.70
CA ILE A 125 -3.04 -20.17 -3.29
C ILE A 125 -4.17 -21.01 -2.67
N GLY A 126 -5.43 -20.79 -3.06
CA GLY A 126 -6.55 -21.62 -2.63
C GLY A 126 -6.51 -23.08 -3.16
N MET A 127 -5.63 -23.39 -4.12
CA MET A 127 -5.50 -24.71 -4.74
C MET A 127 -4.24 -25.47 -4.32
N VAL A 128 -3.35 -24.87 -3.53
CA VAL A 128 -2.09 -25.52 -3.15
C VAL A 128 -2.31 -26.77 -2.31
N THR A 129 -1.42 -27.73 -2.48
CA THR A 129 -1.39 -29.01 -1.76
C THR A 129 -0.10 -29.22 -0.97
N SER A 130 0.88 -28.33 -1.10
CA SER A 130 2.15 -28.42 -0.40
C SER A 130 2.64 -27.04 0.04
N VAL A 131 3.41 -26.99 1.13
CA VAL A 131 3.99 -25.75 1.66
C VAL A 131 4.95 -25.08 0.66
N TRP A 132 5.65 -25.86 -0.17
CA TRP A 132 6.53 -25.33 -1.21
C TRP A 132 5.78 -24.55 -2.30
N GLN A 133 4.62 -25.07 -2.70
CA GLN A 133 3.73 -24.35 -3.64
C GLN A 133 3.24 -23.04 -3.03
N LEU A 134 2.90 -23.04 -1.73
CA LEU A 134 2.52 -21.82 -1.01
C LEU A 134 3.65 -20.79 -1.05
N VAL A 135 4.89 -21.19 -0.71
CA VAL A 135 6.05 -20.28 -0.74
C VAL A 135 6.31 -19.74 -2.15
N ALA A 136 6.25 -20.61 -3.17
CA ALA A 136 6.44 -20.18 -4.56
C ALA A 136 5.37 -19.16 -5.00
N LEU A 137 4.11 -19.38 -4.64
CA LEU A 137 3.05 -18.42 -4.93
C LEU A 137 3.15 -17.13 -4.11
N ARG A 138 3.66 -17.20 -2.88
CA ARG A 138 3.96 -16.00 -2.08
C ARG A 138 5.11 -15.17 -2.68
N LEU A 139 6.13 -15.81 -3.23
CA LEU A 139 7.15 -15.13 -4.06
C LEU A 139 6.50 -14.46 -5.28
N PHE A 140 5.62 -15.18 -5.97
CA PHE A 140 4.90 -14.65 -7.13
C PHE A 140 4.03 -13.44 -6.76
N VAL A 141 3.30 -13.46 -5.63
CA VAL A 141 2.56 -12.31 -5.11
C VAL A 141 3.48 -11.10 -4.94
N GLY A 142 4.69 -11.30 -4.38
CA GLY A 142 5.69 -10.23 -4.25
C GLY A 142 6.13 -9.67 -5.61
N ILE A 143 6.36 -10.54 -6.60
CA ILE A 143 6.75 -10.13 -7.95
C ILE A 143 5.64 -9.30 -8.63
N VAL A 144 4.40 -9.75 -8.54
CA VAL A 144 3.28 -9.08 -9.22
C VAL A 144 2.66 -7.94 -8.43
N GLY A 145 2.98 -7.77 -7.15
CA GLY A 145 2.44 -6.74 -6.27
C GLY A 145 2.74 -5.31 -6.72
N GLY A 146 2.36 -4.35 -5.88
CA GLY A 146 2.65 -2.92 -6.09
C GLY A 146 1.47 -2.10 -6.60
N TYR A 147 0.23 -2.58 -6.46
CA TYR A 147 -0.97 -1.82 -6.85
C TYR A 147 -1.07 -0.49 -6.08
N SER A 148 -0.93 -0.50 -4.76
CA SER A 148 -1.07 0.70 -3.92
C SER A 148 -0.01 1.75 -4.22
N SER A 149 1.25 1.37 -4.41
CA SER A 149 2.33 2.31 -4.78
C SER A 149 2.11 2.89 -6.19
N GLY A 150 1.68 2.08 -7.14
CA GLY A 150 1.29 2.54 -8.48
C GLY A 150 0.11 3.50 -8.45
N SER A 151 -0.90 3.22 -7.63
CA SER A 151 -2.07 4.09 -7.41
C SER A 151 -1.68 5.44 -6.81
N MET A 152 -0.78 5.47 -5.82
CA MET A 152 -0.28 6.72 -5.25
C MET A 152 0.37 7.62 -6.30
N ILE A 153 1.20 7.04 -7.17
CA ILE A 153 1.87 7.81 -8.23
C ILE A 153 0.86 8.28 -9.29
N LEU A 154 -0.09 7.41 -9.70
CA LEU A 154 -1.12 7.78 -10.67
C LEU A 154 -1.98 8.94 -10.15
N VAL A 155 -2.46 8.84 -8.91
CA VAL A 155 -3.27 9.90 -8.28
C VAL A 155 -2.46 11.18 -8.10
N ALA A 156 -1.19 11.10 -7.65
CA ALA A 156 -0.32 12.27 -7.50
C ALA A 156 -0.08 13.02 -8.82
N THR A 157 0.01 12.28 -9.94
CA THR A 157 0.33 12.88 -11.26
C THR A 157 -0.89 13.37 -12.02
N GLN A 158 -2.07 12.82 -11.73
CA GLN A 158 -3.30 13.16 -12.49
C GLN A 158 -4.28 14.05 -11.74
N THR A 159 -4.12 14.21 -10.42
CA THR A 159 -4.97 15.10 -9.63
C THR A 159 -4.49 16.56 -9.78
N PRO A 160 -5.40 17.55 -9.88
CA PRO A 160 -5.06 18.96 -9.83
C PRO A 160 -4.23 19.29 -8.59
N LYS A 161 -3.25 20.22 -8.74
CA LYS A 161 -2.26 20.52 -7.68
C LYS A 161 -2.88 20.98 -6.36
N ASP A 162 -3.98 21.72 -6.42
CA ASP A 162 -4.74 22.20 -5.26
C ASP A 162 -5.48 21.08 -4.49
N LYS A 163 -5.75 19.93 -5.13
CA LYS A 163 -6.49 18.79 -4.57
C LYS A 163 -5.63 17.55 -4.32
N THR A 164 -4.36 17.56 -4.76
CA THR A 164 -3.46 16.40 -4.67
C THR A 164 -3.26 15.92 -3.23
N GLY A 165 -3.08 16.84 -2.28
CA GLY A 165 -2.92 16.48 -0.87
C GLY A 165 -4.13 15.74 -0.30
N TRP A 166 -5.34 16.24 -0.60
CA TRP A 166 -6.60 15.60 -0.19
C TRP A 166 -6.77 14.21 -0.83
N ALA A 167 -6.51 14.10 -2.13
CA ALA A 167 -6.64 12.84 -2.86
C ALA A 167 -5.69 11.75 -2.36
N LEU A 168 -4.42 12.12 -2.10
CA LEU A 168 -3.44 11.20 -1.51
C LEU A 168 -3.79 10.83 -0.08
N GLY A 169 -4.34 11.76 0.71
CA GLY A 169 -4.86 11.49 2.05
C GLY A 169 -6.02 10.49 2.03
N ALA A 170 -6.98 10.67 1.12
CA ALA A 170 -8.10 9.73 0.94
C ALA A 170 -7.60 8.34 0.52
N LEU A 171 -6.65 8.27 -0.43
CA LEU A 171 -6.05 7.01 -0.86
C LEU A 171 -5.30 6.30 0.28
N SER A 172 -4.54 7.04 1.08
CA SER A 172 -3.84 6.52 2.27
C SER A 172 -4.82 5.99 3.31
N ALA A 173 -5.95 6.67 3.54
CA ALA A 173 -7.02 6.18 4.42
C ALA A 173 -7.61 4.86 3.91
N GLY A 174 -7.82 4.72 2.59
CA GLY A 174 -8.25 3.46 1.98
C GLY A 174 -7.25 2.32 2.17
N ILE A 175 -5.95 2.60 2.05
CA ILE A 175 -4.87 1.66 2.33
C ILE A 175 -4.89 1.20 3.79
N MET A 176 -5.00 2.14 4.74
CA MET A 176 -5.08 1.84 6.17
C MET A 176 -6.33 1.04 6.52
N ALA A 177 -7.48 1.39 5.93
CA ALA A 177 -8.72 0.65 6.10
C ALA A 177 -8.60 -0.80 5.56
N GLY A 178 -7.89 -1.01 4.46
CA GLY A 178 -7.59 -2.34 3.92
C GLY A 178 -6.73 -3.18 4.87
N ASN A 179 -5.69 -2.59 5.45
CA ASN A 179 -4.85 -3.25 6.46
C ASN A 179 -5.60 -3.59 7.76
N LEU A 180 -6.59 -2.77 8.12
CA LEU A 180 -7.47 -3.04 9.26
C LEU A 180 -8.49 -4.16 8.95
N ALA A 181 -9.16 -4.06 7.80
CA ALA A 181 -10.21 -4.99 7.40
C ALA A 181 -9.67 -6.39 7.05
N GLY A 182 -8.45 -6.48 6.50
CA GLY A 182 -7.85 -7.74 6.05
C GLY A 182 -7.74 -8.78 7.16
N PRO A 183 -7.07 -8.51 8.29
CA PRO A 183 -6.99 -9.47 9.39
C PRO A 183 -8.35 -9.82 10.01
N LEU A 184 -9.30 -8.86 10.07
CA LEU A 184 -10.67 -9.14 10.55
C LEU A 184 -11.39 -10.12 9.65
N LEU A 185 -11.35 -9.90 8.34
CA LEU A 185 -11.93 -10.82 7.35
C LEU A 185 -11.18 -12.16 7.33
N GLY A 186 -9.85 -12.13 7.45
CA GLY A 186 -9.01 -13.34 7.55
C GLY A 186 -9.27 -14.15 8.81
N GLY A 187 -9.65 -13.49 9.90
CA GLY A 187 -10.08 -14.17 11.11
C GLY A 187 -11.49 -14.75 11.04
N ALA A 188 -12.43 -14.03 10.38
CA ALA A 188 -13.84 -14.37 10.36
C ALA A 188 -14.26 -15.34 9.24
N LEU A 189 -13.66 -15.20 8.03
CA LEU A 189 -14.09 -15.98 6.85
C LEU A 189 -13.68 -17.46 6.89
N PRO A 190 -12.44 -17.86 7.27
CA PRO A 190 -12.04 -19.26 7.22
C PRO A 190 -12.90 -20.20 8.06
N PRO A 191 -13.37 -19.85 9.26
CA PRO A 191 -14.30 -20.69 10.01
C PRO A 191 -15.68 -20.87 9.35
N LEU A 192 -16.12 -19.89 8.54
CA LEU A 192 -17.44 -19.89 7.89
C LEU A 192 -17.44 -20.64 6.55
N ILE A 193 -16.44 -20.39 5.72
CA ILE A 193 -16.42 -20.89 4.32
C ILE A 193 -15.20 -21.76 4.01
N GLY A 194 -14.29 -21.92 4.98
CA GLY A 194 -13.03 -22.64 4.79
C GLY A 194 -11.91 -21.78 4.20
N ILE A 195 -10.65 -22.16 4.47
CA ILE A 195 -9.45 -21.41 4.05
C ILE A 195 -9.37 -21.29 2.52
N ARG A 196 -9.60 -22.37 1.78
CA ARG A 196 -9.50 -22.37 0.32
C ARG A 196 -10.52 -21.46 -0.35
N ALA A 197 -11.78 -21.50 0.12
CA ALA A 197 -12.84 -20.64 -0.39
C ALA A 197 -12.57 -19.17 -0.08
N THR A 198 -11.96 -18.86 1.06
CA THR A 198 -11.54 -17.50 1.43
C THR A 198 -10.54 -16.93 0.41
N PHE A 199 -9.58 -17.73 -0.05
CA PHE A 199 -8.65 -17.30 -1.11
C PHE A 199 -9.33 -17.11 -2.46
N TRP A 200 -10.28 -17.97 -2.84
CA TRP A 200 -11.03 -17.81 -4.10
C TRP A 200 -11.90 -16.57 -4.06
N LEU A 201 -12.53 -16.28 -2.91
CA LEU A 201 -13.29 -15.05 -2.72
C LEU A 201 -12.39 -13.82 -2.87
N ALA A 202 -11.21 -13.80 -2.22
CA ALA A 202 -10.24 -12.72 -2.34
C ALA A 202 -9.74 -12.56 -3.79
N GLY A 203 -9.42 -13.67 -4.46
CA GLY A 203 -9.03 -13.68 -5.87
C GLY A 203 -10.12 -13.11 -6.77
N GLY A 204 -11.39 -13.48 -6.55
CA GLY A 204 -12.55 -12.95 -7.28
C GLY A 204 -12.76 -11.45 -7.09
N VAL A 205 -12.66 -10.96 -5.87
CA VAL A 205 -12.76 -9.51 -5.57
C VAL A 205 -11.62 -8.73 -6.24
N ILE A 206 -10.39 -9.24 -6.21
CA ILE A 206 -9.28 -8.58 -6.91
C ILE A 206 -9.46 -8.67 -8.43
N PHE A 207 -10.06 -9.72 -8.95
CA PHE A 207 -10.37 -9.82 -10.38
C PHE A 207 -11.40 -8.75 -10.81
N LEU A 208 -12.40 -8.45 -9.99
CA LEU A 208 -13.30 -7.32 -10.22
C LEU A 208 -12.54 -5.98 -10.20
N THR A 209 -11.58 -5.84 -9.29
CA THR A 209 -10.66 -4.69 -9.27
C THR A 209 -9.83 -4.59 -10.55
N PHE A 210 -9.34 -5.71 -11.08
CA PHE A 210 -8.65 -5.76 -12.37
C PHE A 210 -9.55 -5.27 -13.51
N LEU A 211 -10.80 -5.72 -13.58
CA LEU A 211 -11.76 -5.27 -14.58
C LEU A 211 -12.03 -3.76 -14.45
N ALA A 212 -12.30 -3.29 -13.24
CA ALA A 212 -12.51 -1.87 -12.99
C ALA A 212 -11.28 -1.03 -13.39
N THR A 213 -10.07 -1.47 -13.03
CA THR A 213 -8.81 -0.81 -13.40
C THR A 213 -8.63 -0.76 -14.92
N THR A 214 -8.94 -1.86 -15.61
CA THR A 214 -8.74 -1.97 -17.07
C THR A 214 -9.69 -1.06 -17.84
N PHE A 215 -10.96 -1.05 -17.48
CA PHE A 215 -12.00 -0.37 -18.27
C PHE A 215 -12.28 1.06 -17.81
N LEU A 216 -12.13 1.35 -16.52
CA LEU A 216 -12.55 2.63 -15.95
C LEU A 216 -11.40 3.61 -15.70
N ILE A 217 -10.16 3.15 -15.44
CA ILE A 217 -9.03 4.07 -15.29
C ILE A 217 -8.65 4.65 -16.65
N ARG A 218 -8.52 5.97 -16.71
CA ARG A 218 -8.05 6.71 -17.87
C ARG A 218 -6.74 7.42 -17.51
N GLU A 219 -5.67 7.12 -18.23
CA GLU A 219 -4.35 7.76 -18.05
C GLU A 219 -4.07 8.69 -19.25
N GLU A 220 -4.28 9.98 -19.07
CA GLU A 220 -4.15 10.98 -20.14
C GLU A 220 -2.72 11.54 -20.24
N ARG A 221 -2.00 11.61 -19.12
CA ARG A 221 -0.63 12.13 -19.08
C ARG A 221 0.37 11.01 -18.89
N LYS A 222 1.18 10.76 -19.91
CA LYS A 222 2.43 10.02 -19.71
C LYS A 222 3.40 10.94 -18.97
N PRO A 223 4.07 10.48 -17.91
CA PRO A 223 5.09 11.29 -17.26
C PRO A 223 6.11 11.76 -18.31
N PRO A 224 6.56 13.03 -18.23
CA PRO A 224 7.57 13.54 -19.15
C PRO A 224 8.80 12.63 -19.10
N LYS A 225 9.32 12.26 -20.26
CA LYS A 225 10.56 11.47 -20.32
C LYS A 225 11.66 12.28 -19.66
N PRO A 226 12.39 11.71 -18.67
CA PRO A 226 13.49 12.43 -18.04
C PRO A 226 14.48 12.87 -19.12
N THR A 227 14.88 14.13 -19.08
CA THR A 227 15.88 14.69 -19.98
C THR A 227 17.21 13.97 -19.78
N ARG A 228 18.05 13.98 -20.82
CA ARG A 228 19.35 13.27 -20.80
C ARG A 228 20.27 13.75 -19.68
N GLU A 229 20.11 15.01 -19.25
CA GLU A 229 20.85 15.63 -18.14
C GLU A 229 20.39 15.12 -16.77
N GLU A 230 19.07 14.90 -16.56
CA GLU A 230 18.54 14.34 -15.31
C GLU A 230 18.93 12.88 -15.07
N LYS A 231 19.21 12.12 -16.15
CA LYS A 231 19.67 10.72 -16.06
C LYS A 231 21.11 10.57 -15.56
N THR A 232 21.91 11.63 -15.62
CA THR A 232 23.37 11.53 -15.35
C THR A 232 23.70 11.89 -13.91
N GLN A 233 22.84 12.61 -13.18
CA GLN A 233 23.08 12.91 -11.77
C GLN A 233 22.48 11.82 -10.89
N SER A 234 23.32 11.11 -10.20
CA SER A 234 22.89 10.20 -9.13
C SER A 234 22.18 11.03 -8.05
N ILE A 235 20.91 10.72 -7.79
CA ILE A 235 20.12 11.36 -6.70
C ILE A 235 20.90 11.32 -5.39
N TRP A 236 21.63 10.24 -5.15
CA TRP A 236 22.49 10.06 -3.97
C TRP A 236 23.65 11.06 -3.90
N ALA A 237 24.20 11.47 -5.04
CA ALA A 237 25.25 12.48 -5.10
C ALA A 237 24.73 13.90 -4.84
N ALA A 238 23.46 14.16 -5.14
CA ALA A 238 22.82 15.46 -4.97
C ALA A 238 22.39 15.75 -3.50
N ILE A 239 22.46 14.76 -2.60
CA ILE A 239 22.10 14.92 -1.18
C ILE A 239 23.30 15.51 -0.43
N PRO A 240 23.20 16.77 0.10
CA PRO A 240 24.31 17.45 0.77
C PRO A 240 24.77 16.73 2.04
N ASP A 241 23.79 16.32 2.88
CA ASP A 241 24.06 15.56 4.12
C ASP A 241 23.36 14.20 4.07
N LYS A 242 24.15 13.14 3.96
CA LYS A 242 23.68 11.76 3.85
C LYS A 242 23.37 11.14 5.21
N GLY A 243 23.90 11.69 6.30
CA GLY A 243 23.75 11.16 7.65
C GLY A 243 22.30 11.02 8.09
N PRO A 244 21.48 12.07 8.09
CA PRO A 244 20.06 12.00 8.44
C PRO A 244 19.26 11.04 7.55
N VAL A 245 19.56 11.01 6.25
CA VAL A 245 18.85 10.13 5.31
C VAL A 245 19.15 8.66 5.60
N VAL A 246 20.41 8.31 5.84
CA VAL A 246 20.82 6.96 6.23
C VAL A 246 20.20 6.57 7.56
N ALA A 247 20.25 7.47 8.56
CA ALA A 247 19.64 7.22 9.87
C ALA A 247 18.14 6.94 9.76
N MET A 248 17.39 7.71 8.97
CA MET A 248 15.96 7.48 8.73
C MET A 248 15.69 6.15 8.01
N LEU A 249 16.51 5.80 7.01
CA LEU A 249 16.38 4.52 6.31
C LEU A 249 16.67 3.33 7.25
N VAL A 250 17.74 3.39 8.03
CA VAL A 250 18.08 2.34 8.99
C VAL A 250 16.99 2.21 10.05
N THR A 251 16.51 3.31 10.60
CA THR A 251 15.40 3.31 11.58
C THR A 251 14.15 2.68 10.97
N GLY A 252 13.79 3.05 9.75
CA GLY A 252 12.64 2.48 9.04
C GLY A 252 12.79 0.97 8.80
N ILE A 253 13.97 0.51 8.40
CA ILE A 253 14.26 -0.93 8.20
C ILE A 253 14.13 -1.69 9.53
N LEU A 254 14.71 -1.18 10.62
CA LEU A 254 14.64 -1.82 11.94
C LEU A 254 13.21 -1.90 12.45
N LEU A 255 12.41 -0.84 12.25
CA LEU A 255 11.01 -0.79 12.64
C LEU A 255 10.16 -1.79 11.85
N LEU A 256 10.35 -1.83 10.52
CA LEU A 256 9.69 -2.83 9.67
C LEU A 256 10.10 -4.25 10.07
N PHE A 257 11.38 -4.49 10.32
CA PHE A 257 11.87 -5.79 10.76
C PHE A 257 11.23 -6.24 12.07
N ALA A 258 11.15 -5.35 13.07
CA ALA A 258 10.51 -5.65 14.35
C ALA A 258 9.03 -6.00 14.18
N ASN A 259 8.27 -5.21 13.41
CA ASN A 259 6.85 -5.49 13.15
C ASN A 259 6.65 -6.80 12.36
N MET A 260 7.38 -6.97 11.25
CA MET A 260 7.21 -8.14 10.37
C MET A 260 7.66 -9.45 11.03
N SER A 261 8.56 -9.41 12.02
CA SER A 261 9.02 -10.60 12.76
C SER A 261 7.93 -11.17 13.68
N ILE A 262 7.04 -10.32 14.18
CA ILE A 262 6.01 -10.71 15.15
C ILE A 262 4.75 -11.23 14.47
N GLU A 263 4.38 -10.66 13.32
CA GLU A 263 3.11 -10.96 12.65
C GLU A 263 2.87 -12.46 12.36
N PRO A 264 3.83 -13.23 11.79
CA PRO A 264 3.60 -14.63 11.49
C PRO A 264 3.48 -15.54 12.74
N ILE A 265 4.02 -15.08 13.87
CA ILE A 265 4.05 -15.84 15.13
C ILE A 265 2.80 -15.55 15.98
N LEU A 266 2.15 -14.41 15.74
CA LEU A 266 1.08 -13.91 16.58
C LEU A 266 -0.09 -14.89 16.72
N THR A 267 -0.49 -15.53 15.63
CA THR A 267 -1.58 -16.52 15.65
C THR A 267 -1.23 -17.74 16.51
N ILE A 268 0.03 -18.19 16.44
CA ILE A 268 0.52 -19.31 17.26
C ILE A 268 0.54 -18.92 18.74
N TYR A 269 0.91 -17.66 19.03
CA TYR A 269 0.89 -17.14 20.38
C TYR A 269 -0.55 -17.04 20.93
N VAL A 270 -1.49 -16.54 20.13
CA VAL A 270 -2.92 -16.54 20.50
C VAL A 270 -3.45 -17.96 20.74
N MET A 271 -3.01 -18.95 19.94
CA MET A 271 -3.38 -20.36 20.13
C MET A 271 -2.94 -20.90 21.50
N GLN A 272 -1.80 -20.43 22.03
CA GLN A 272 -1.33 -20.81 23.38
C GLN A 272 -2.10 -20.12 24.52
N LEU A 273 -2.72 -18.98 24.25
CA LEU A 273 -3.48 -18.20 25.24
C LEU A 273 -4.96 -18.57 25.29
N MET A 274 -5.43 -19.44 24.39
CA MET A 274 -6.85 -19.79 24.27
C MET A 274 -7.08 -21.30 24.33
N ASP A 275 -8.07 -21.69 25.12
CA ASP A 275 -8.53 -23.10 25.17
C ASP A 275 -9.42 -23.44 23.96
N ASP A 276 -10.21 -22.48 23.48
CA ASP A 276 -11.14 -22.64 22.34
C ASP A 276 -10.45 -22.42 21.00
N GLN A 277 -9.96 -23.50 20.41
CA GLN A 277 -9.25 -23.48 19.13
C GLN A 277 -10.12 -23.00 17.95
N THR A 278 -11.45 -23.04 18.07
CA THR A 278 -12.35 -22.64 17.00
C THR A 278 -12.35 -21.11 16.78
N LYS A 279 -12.01 -20.36 17.82
CA LYS A 279 -11.98 -18.89 17.80
C LYS A 279 -10.59 -18.28 17.55
N VAL A 280 -9.54 -19.09 17.48
CA VAL A 280 -8.16 -18.62 17.36
C VAL A 280 -7.98 -17.68 16.17
N THR A 281 -8.49 -18.02 14.98
CA THR A 281 -8.37 -17.17 13.79
C THR A 281 -9.05 -15.83 13.98
N LEU A 282 -10.26 -15.82 14.53
CA LEU A 282 -11.02 -14.59 14.77
C LEU A 282 -10.30 -13.69 15.76
N VAL A 283 -9.87 -14.24 16.90
CA VAL A 283 -9.15 -13.47 17.93
C VAL A 283 -7.81 -12.96 17.40
N SER A 284 -7.06 -13.78 16.67
CA SER A 284 -5.83 -13.34 15.99
C SER A 284 -6.08 -12.18 15.02
N GLY A 285 -7.17 -12.25 14.26
CA GLY A 285 -7.59 -11.15 13.37
C GLY A 285 -7.90 -9.87 14.14
N VAL A 286 -8.58 -9.97 15.30
CA VAL A 286 -8.87 -8.82 16.18
C VAL A 286 -7.58 -8.23 16.77
N VAL A 287 -6.66 -9.08 17.26
CA VAL A 287 -5.36 -8.62 17.79
C VAL A 287 -4.54 -7.85 16.74
N MET A 288 -4.51 -8.35 15.50
CA MET A 288 -3.82 -7.67 14.39
C MET A 288 -4.52 -6.37 13.99
N ALA A 289 -5.85 -6.38 13.94
CA ALA A 289 -6.64 -5.20 13.63
C ALA A 289 -6.54 -4.11 14.71
N ALA A 290 -6.33 -4.48 15.97
CA ALA A 290 -6.17 -3.53 17.07
C ALA A 290 -4.97 -2.60 16.84
N VAL A 291 -3.85 -3.09 16.31
CA VAL A 291 -2.67 -2.28 15.93
C VAL A 291 -3.04 -1.25 14.85
N ALA A 292 -3.72 -1.71 13.79
CA ALA A 292 -4.12 -0.83 12.70
C ALA A 292 -5.10 0.26 13.17
N LEU A 293 -6.04 -0.11 14.05
CA LEU A 293 -6.99 0.84 14.64
C LEU A 293 -6.28 1.86 15.54
N GLY A 294 -5.37 1.42 16.40
CA GLY A 294 -4.53 2.31 17.22
C GLY A 294 -3.73 3.29 16.37
N SER A 295 -3.10 2.81 15.29
CA SER A 295 -2.36 3.63 14.34
C SER A 295 -3.23 4.69 13.66
N ILE A 296 -4.44 4.34 13.22
CA ILE A 296 -5.38 5.29 12.60
C ILE A 296 -5.77 6.40 13.58
N LEU A 297 -6.12 6.04 14.81
CA LEU A 297 -6.57 6.99 15.82
C LEU A 297 -5.44 7.90 16.34
N SER A 298 -4.22 7.37 16.43
CA SER A 298 -3.06 8.12 16.93
C SER A 298 -2.40 9.00 15.87
N SER A 299 -2.49 8.65 14.59
CA SER A 299 -1.74 9.28 13.49
C SER A 299 -1.92 10.79 13.41
N SER A 300 -3.15 11.29 13.50
CA SER A 300 -3.46 12.72 13.43
C SER A 300 -2.89 13.50 14.63
N ARG A 301 -2.97 12.93 15.84
CA ARG A 301 -2.47 13.57 17.06
C ARG A 301 -0.95 13.56 17.13
N LEU A 302 -0.33 12.44 16.74
CA LEU A 302 1.13 12.32 16.68
C LEU A 302 1.71 13.22 15.59
N GLY A 303 1.03 13.39 14.45
CA GLY A 303 1.41 14.34 13.41
C GLY A 303 1.44 15.77 13.94
N GLN A 304 0.36 16.24 14.59
CA GLN A 304 0.30 17.57 15.19
C GLN A 304 1.35 17.78 16.30
N LEU A 305 1.65 16.74 17.08
CA LEU A 305 2.70 16.78 18.08
C LEU A 305 4.08 16.90 17.43
N ALA A 306 4.32 16.17 16.32
CA ALA A 306 5.57 16.23 15.58
C ALA A 306 5.82 17.63 14.98
N ASP A 307 4.77 18.31 14.53
CA ASP A 307 4.86 19.69 14.05
C ASP A 307 5.23 20.67 15.16
N ARG A 308 4.81 20.40 16.42
CA ARG A 308 5.06 21.29 17.58
C ARG A 308 6.44 21.09 18.22
N ILE A 309 6.85 19.85 18.47
CA ILE A 309 8.07 19.52 19.25
C ILE A 309 9.21 18.97 18.40
N GLY A 310 8.96 18.76 17.09
CA GLY A 310 9.92 18.25 16.12
C GLY A 310 9.79 16.74 15.88
N HIS A 311 9.87 16.35 14.62
CA HIS A 311 9.68 14.98 14.15
C HIS A 311 10.61 13.96 14.82
N THR A 312 11.89 14.31 15.01
CA THR A 312 12.89 13.41 15.62
C THR A 312 12.52 13.03 17.05
N ARG A 313 12.04 13.98 17.86
CA ARG A 313 11.66 13.73 19.26
C ARG A 313 10.44 12.81 19.35
N VAL A 314 9.46 13.02 18.47
CA VAL A 314 8.25 12.18 18.42
C VAL A 314 8.58 10.77 17.96
N ILE A 315 9.44 10.60 16.95
CA ILE A 315 9.89 9.28 16.49
C ILE A 315 10.60 8.53 17.62
N ILE A 316 11.55 9.17 18.31
CA ILE A 316 12.28 8.55 19.43
C ILE A 316 11.32 8.15 20.54
N GLY A 317 10.40 9.06 20.94
CA GLY A 317 9.40 8.77 21.96
C GLY A 317 8.46 7.62 21.58
N ALA A 318 7.96 7.61 20.35
CA ALA A 318 7.10 6.53 19.85
C ALA A 318 7.82 5.17 19.82
N LEU A 319 9.08 5.14 19.37
CA LEU A 319 9.91 3.93 19.40
C LEU A 319 10.16 3.43 20.82
N ALA A 320 10.45 4.34 21.77
CA ALA A 320 10.64 3.97 23.17
C ALA A 320 9.36 3.40 23.79
N VAL A 321 8.22 4.01 23.55
CA VAL A 321 6.91 3.52 24.02
C VAL A 321 6.59 2.18 23.40
N SER A 322 6.80 2.01 22.10
CA SER A 322 6.58 0.71 21.41
C SER A 322 7.48 -0.39 21.99
N ALA A 323 8.76 -0.10 22.22
CA ALA A 323 9.68 -1.04 22.85
C ALA A 323 9.25 -1.44 24.27
N LEU A 324 8.80 -0.47 25.07
CA LEU A 324 8.27 -0.71 26.42
C LEU A 324 7.00 -1.56 26.38
N LEU A 325 6.11 -1.33 25.42
CA LEU A 325 4.86 -2.10 25.27
C LEU A 325 5.07 -3.53 24.74
N LEU A 326 6.20 -3.80 24.08
CA LEU A 326 6.55 -5.16 23.65
C LEU A 326 6.90 -6.09 24.82
N VAL A 327 7.54 -5.56 25.85
CA VAL A 327 7.97 -6.39 26.99
C VAL A 327 6.78 -7.05 27.72
N PRO A 328 5.73 -6.32 28.15
CA PRO A 328 4.59 -6.96 28.80
C PRO A 328 3.82 -7.92 27.88
N GLN A 329 3.90 -7.77 26.54
CA GLN A 329 3.26 -8.73 25.63
C GLN A 329 3.82 -10.14 25.74
N ALA A 330 5.06 -10.34 26.23
CA ALA A 330 5.64 -11.65 26.48
C ALA A 330 5.09 -12.34 27.73
N PHE A 331 4.43 -11.60 28.63
CA PHE A 331 3.94 -12.08 29.91
C PHE A 331 2.40 -12.09 30.02
N VAL A 332 1.69 -11.81 28.94
CA VAL A 332 0.22 -11.85 28.94
C VAL A 332 -0.27 -13.28 29.13
N THR A 333 -1.34 -13.41 29.89
CA THR A 333 -2.00 -14.69 30.19
C THR A 333 -3.35 -14.82 29.50
N ASP A 334 -3.85 -13.74 28.88
CA ASP A 334 -5.15 -13.69 28.23
C ASP A 334 -5.08 -12.90 26.91
N ALA A 335 -5.83 -13.35 25.93
CA ALA A 335 -5.92 -12.71 24.62
C ALA A 335 -6.42 -11.25 24.70
N TRP A 336 -7.28 -10.90 25.66
CA TRP A 336 -7.78 -9.54 25.86
C TRP A 336 -6.68 -8.56 26.29
N GLN A 337 -5.76 -9.02 27.14
CA GLN A 337 -4.59 -8.23 27.52
C GLN A 337 -3.70 -7.94 26.30
N LEU A 338 -3.54 -8.95 25.45
CA LEU A 338 -2.77 -8.82 24.20
C LEU A 338 -3.42 -7.81 23.25
N ILE A 339 -4.75 -7.84 23.08
CA ILE A 339 -5.50 -6.86 22.26
C ILE A 339 -5.26 -5.44 22.77
N GLY A 340 -5.38 -5.23 24.10
CA GLY A 340 -5.16 -3.92 24.71
C GLY A 340 -3.75 -3.38 24.50
N LEU A 341 -2.72 -4.20 24.72
CA LEU A 341 -1.31 -3.82 24.52
C LEU A 341 -1.01 -3.53 23.04
N ARG A 342 -1.57 -4.31 22.14
CA ARG A 342 -1.44 -4.11 20.69
C ARG A 342 -2.14 -2.86 20.19
N PHE A 343 -3.28 -2.52 20.75
CA PHE A 343 -3.99 -1.28 20.45
C PHE A 343 -3.20 -0.04 20.88
N LEU A 344 -2.49 -0.10 22.01
CA LEU A 344 -1.70 1.00 22.56
C LEU A 344 -0.33 1.15 21.86
N MET A 345 0.17 0.12 21.20
CA MET A 345 1.45 0.10 20.47
C MET A 345 1.37 0.84 19.12
#